data_fad5f79cdd8311fd44a11691e07a7cb8
#
_entry.id   fad5f79cdd8311fd44a11691e07a7cb8
#
_cell.length_a   1.000
_cell.length_b   1.000
_cell.length_c   1.000
_cell.angle_alpha   90.00
_cell.angle_beta   90.00
_cell.angle_gamma   90.00
#
_symmetry.space_group_name_H-M   'P 1'
#
loop_
_entity.id
_entity.type
_entity.pdbx_description
1 polymer ?
#
loop_
_entity_poly.entity_id
_entity_poly.type
_entity_poly.pdbx_seq_one_letter_code
_entity_poly.pdbx_strand_id
1 'polypeptide(L)'
;LLLSGVRNIALTILSCGLIMKKPAFIITIDTEGDNLWQNHRVIKTENARYLARFQALCERFGFKPVWLTNYEMAVEPVFIEFAKEVIARGQGEVGMHLHAWNSPPEHDLTGDDWRWQPYLIEFSDEVMREKVLFMTRLLEETFQTKMLSHRAGRWAFDSRYAQLLIELGYQVDCSVTPRVNWRNAKGAPQGNGGTNYQHFPDRAYFLDVDDISRPGNSPLLEVPMSIQYKHPAWLNSLKQGYDRLRGKYRSPSVNWLRPSGGNAAEMIKVAQQCLAQGNDYVEFMLHSSEFMPGGSPTFKDEAAIEGLYQDLEQLFTWLSDKTVGMTLAEFYKYKK
;
A
#
# COMPACT_ATOMS: atom_id res chain seq x y z
N LEU A 1 32.94 -22.53 -70.52
CA LEU A 1 31.62 -22.90 -70.07
C LEU A 1 31.58 -22.77 -68.55
N LEU A 2 31.15 -21.60 -68.08
CA LEU A 2 31.07 -21.21 -66.67
C LEU A 2 29.65 -21.43 -66.19
N LEU A 3 29.45 -22.21 -65.14
CA LEU A 3 28.18 -22.32 -64.44
C LEU A 3 28.27 -21.58 -63.10
N SER A 4 27.44 -20.57 -63.00
CA SER A 4 27.26 -19.71 -61.84
C SER A 4 26.49 -20.42 -60.73
N GLY A 5 27.13 -20.58 -59.56
CA GLY A 5 26.47 -21.01 -58.33
C GLY A 5 25.90 -19.83 -57.56
N VAL A 6 24.59 -19.68 -57.52
CA VAL A 6 23.88 -18.75 -56.64
C VAL A 6 23.74 -19.39 -55.25
N ARG A 7 24.45 -18.89 -54.27
CA ARG A 7 24.25 -19.28 -52.88
C ARG A 7 23.08 -18.49 -52.27
N ASN A 8 22.01 -19.17 -51.97
CA ASN A 8 20.93 -18.68 -51.15
C ASN A 8 21.43 -18.52 -49.73
N ILE A 9 21.64 -17.29 -49.31
CA ILE A 9 21.81 -16.95 -47.87
C ILE A 9 20.40 -16.76 -47.28
N ALA A 10 19.93 -17.79 -46.62
CA ALA A 10 18.73 -17.66 -45.79
C ALA A 10 19.07 -16.79 -44.57
N LEU A 11 18.60 -15.54 -44.53
CA LEU A 11 18.61 -14.73 -43.34
C LEU A 11 17.64 -15.35 -42.33
N THR A 12 18.16 -16.09 -41.37
CA THR A 12 17.43 -16.47 -40.16
C THR A 12 17.34 -15.25 -39.29
N ILE A 13 16.24 -14.51 -39.37
CA ILE A 13 15.88 -13.46 -38.39
C ILE A 13 15.54 -14.20 -37.11
N LEU A 14 16.49 -14.30 -36.22
CA LEU A 14 16.26 -14.61 -34.81
C LEU A 14 15.44 -13.44 -34.23
N SER A 15 14.11 -13.56 -34.27
CA SER A 15 13.24 -12.75 -33.42
C SER A 15 13.51 -13.14 -31.97
N CYS A 16 14.49 -12.50 -31.34
CA CYS A 16 14.60 -12.48 -29.89
C CYS A 16 13.38 -11.69 -29.38
N GLY A 17 12.26 -12.40 -29.25
CA GLY A 17 11.11 -11.85 -28.54
C GLY A 17 11.54 -11.57 -27.11
N LEU A 18 11.82 -10.31 -26.79
CA LEU A 18 11.79 -9.85 -25.40
C LEU A 18 10.42 -10.28 -24.87
N ILE A 19 10.40 -11.34 -24.07
CA ILE A 19 9.23 -11.67 -23.26
C ILE A 19 9.10 -10.49 -22.30
N MET A 20 8.28 -9.51 -22.65
CA MET A 20 7.96 -8.40 -21.76
C MET A 20 7.37 -9.03 -20.50
N LYS A 21 8.10 -8.96 -19.39
CA LYS A 21 7.60 -9.44 -18.11
C LYS A 21 6.32 -8.63 -17.78
N LYS A 22 5.22 -9.33 -17.49
CA LYS A 22 3.98 -8.67 -17.10
C LYS A 22 4.22 -7.82 -15.84
N PRO A 23 3.62 -6.63 -15.74
CA PRO A 23 3.65 -5.82 -14.53
C PRO A 23 3.08 -6.57 -13.33
N ALA A 24 3.55 -6.25 -12.13
CA ALA A 24 3.01 -6.83 -10.90
C ALA A 24 1.66 -6.20 -10.53
N PHE A 25 0.73 -6.99 -10.01
CA PHE A 25 -0.40 -6.52 -9.24
C PHE A 25 -0.16 -6.83 -7.77
N ILE A 26 -0.03 -5.78 -6.98
CA ILE A 26 0.26 -5.84 -5.55
C ILE A 26 -0.99 -5.43 -4.80
N ILE A 27 -1.45 -6.27 -3.89
CA ILE A 27 -2.61 -6.04 -3.04
C ILE A 27 -2.12 -5.86 -1.62
N THR A 28 -2.38 -4.71 -1.02
CA THR A 28 -2.04 -4.41 0.37
C THR A 28 -3.29 -4.16 1.19
N ILE A 29 -3.38 -4.78 2.35
CA ILE A 29 -4.50 -4.66 3.27
C ILE A 29 -3.99 -4.13 4.60
N ASP A 30 -4.38 -2.91 4.95
CA ASP A 30 -4.14 -2.39 6.28
C ASP A 30 -5.02 -3.18 7.26
N THR A 31 -4.38 -4.09 7.96
CA THR A 31 -5.05 -5.09 8.80
C THR A 31 -5.09 -4.57 10.23
N GLU A 32 -6.20 -3.97 10.57
CA GLU A 32 -6.40 -3.18 11.77
C GLU A 32 -7.79 -3.38 12.37
N GLY A 33 -8.06 -2.77 13.51
CA GLY A 33 -9.33 -2.90 14.22
C GLY A 33 -10.53 -2.33 13.48
N ASP A 34 -11.70 -2.67 14.00
CA ASP A 34 -12.99 -2.31 13.43
C ASP A 34 -13.20 -0.80 13.42
N ASN A 35 -13.46 -0.23 12.24
CA ASN A 35 -13.93 1.13 12.05
C ASN A 35 -13.14 2.21 12.83
N LEU A 36 -11.81 2.17 12.73
CA LEU A 36 -10.93 3.12 13.43
C LEU A 36 -11.19 4.60 13.06
N TRP A 37 -11.95 4.87 12.00
CA TRP A 37 -12.41 6.23 11.66
C TRP A 37 -13.33 6.85 12.72
N GLN A 38 -13.98 6.05 13.58
CA GLN A 38 -14.87 6.54 14.65
C GLN A 38 -14.15 6.84 15.97
N ASN A 39 -12.84 6.64 16.05
CA ASN A 39 -12.02 6.96 17.21
C ASN A 39 -12.52 6.32 18.52
N HIS A 40 -12.83 5.02 18.48
CA HIS A 40 -13.21 4.25 19.64
C HIS A 40 -12.01 3.98 20.55
N ARG A 41 -12.18 4.19 21.88
CA ARG A 41 -11.13 3.86 22.87
C ARG A 41 -10.96 2.34 23.08
N VAL A 42 -11.96 1.56 22.73
CA VAL A 42 -11.91 0.09 22.76
C VAL A 42 -11.96 -0.39 21.33
N ILE A 43 -10.84 -0.92 20.86
CA ILE A 43 -10.74 -1.50 19.52
C ILE A 43 -11.31 -2.91 19.55
N LYS A 44 -12.22 -3.20 18.61
CA LYS A 44 -12.71 -4.54 18.33
C LYS A 44 -12.01 -5.08 17.08
N THR A 45 -12.03 -6.38 16.90
CA THR A 45 -11.38 -7.12 15.82
C THR A 45 -12.33 -8.14 15.15
N GLU A 46 -13.62 -7.85 15.19
CA GLU A 46 -14.66 -8.71 14.57
C GLU A 46 -14.41 -8.90 13.07
N ASN A 47 -13.79 -7.91 12.42
CA ASN A 47 -13.46 -7.97 10.99
C ASN A 47 -12.54 -9.14 10.64
N ALA A 48 -11.77 -9.69 11.58
CA ALA A 48 -10.93 -10.87 11.37
C ALA A 48 -11.71 -12.08 10.80
N ARG A 49 -13.02 -12.17 11.08
CA ARG A 49 -13.91 -13.25 10.60
C ARG A 49 -14.33 -13.10 9.13
N TYR A 50 -14.09 -11.93 8.51
CA TYR A 50 -14.55 -11.61 7.16
C TYR A 50 -13.46 -11.73 6.09
N LEU A 51 -12.21 -12.02 6.48
CA LEU A 51 -11.05 -11.97 5.59
C LEU A 51 -10.97 -13.13 4.60
N ALA A 52 -11.47 -14.30 4.99
CA ALA A 52 -11.38 -15.55 4.20
C ALA A 52 -12.04 -15.43 2.81
N ARG A 53 -13.17 -14.69 2.71
CA ARG A 53 -13.85 -14.48 1.43
C ARG A 53 -12.97 -13.67 0.45
N PHE A 54 -12.29 -12.64 0.96
CA PHE A 54 -11.39 -11.84 0.12
C PHE A 54 -10.14 -12.62 -0.29
N GLN A 55 -9.56 -13.38 0.64
CA GLN A 55 -8.44 -14.27 0.35
C GLN A 55 -8.79 -15.26 -0.77
N ALA A 56 -9.94 -15.93 -0.66
CA ALA A 56 -10.42 -16.87 -1.67
C ALA A 56 -10.65 -16.19 -3.04
N LEU A 57 -11.15 -14.95 -3.03
CA LEU A 57 -11.28 -14.15 -4.26
C LEU A 57 -9.91 -13.90 -4.89
N CYS A 58 -8.92 -13.45 -4.13
CA CYS A 58 -7.56 -13.23 -4.62
C CYS A 58 -6.96 -14.50 -5.22
N GLU A 59 -7.03 -15.62 -4.52
CA GLU A 59 -6.49 -16.90 -4.96
C GLU A 59 -7.13 -17.40 -6.27
N ARG A 60 -8.43 -17.18 -6.46
CA ARG A 60 -9.14 -17.51 -7.70
C ARG A 60 -8.53 -16.82 -8.94
N PHE A 61 -7.97 -15.63 -8.77
CA PHE A 61 -7.29 -14.86 -9.81
C PHE A 61 -5.76 -15.02 -9.81
N GLY A 62 -5.20 -15.84 -8.90
CA GLY A 62 -3.76 -16.01 -8.75
C GLY A 62 -3.07 -14.78 -8.11
N PHE A 63 -3.79 -14.01 -7.32
CA PHE A 63 -3.28 -12.84 -6.60
C PHE A 63 -2.99 -13.18 -5.14
N LYS A 64 -2.00 -12.50 -4.56
CA LYS A 64 -1.49 -12.77 -3.21
C LYS A 64 -1.53 -11.50 -2.36
N PRO A 65 -2.49 -11.35 -1.44
CA PRO A 65 -2.53 -10.18 -0.57
C PRO A 65 -1.34 -10.08 0.39
N VAL A 66 -0.97 -8.87 0.72
CA VAL A 66 -0.06 -8.53 1.83
C VAL A 66 -0.91 -7.97 2.96
N TRP A 67 -0.96 -8.69 4.08
CA TRP A 67 -1.68 -8.33 5.29
C TRP A 67 -0.78 -7.48 6.19
N LEU A 68 -0.85 -6.16 6.04
CA LEU A 68 -0.07 -5.19 6.81
C LEU A 68 -0.71 -5.00 8.18
N THR A 69 -0.14 -5.64 9.18
CA THR A 69 -0.79 -5.97 10.45
C THR A 69 -0.44 -4.99 11.56
N ASN A 70 -1.47 -4.39 12.17
CA ASN A 70 -1.34 -3.57 13.38
C ASN A 70 -1.46 -4.43 14.65
N TYR A 71 -1.18 -3.83 15.81
CA TYR A 71 -1.08 -4.51 17.10
C TYR A 71 -2.30 -5.35 17.46
N GLU A 72 -3.50 -4.79 17.41
CA GLU A 72 -4.74 -5.46 17.82
C GLU A 72 -5.03 -6.71 16.98
N MET A 73 -4.67 -6.71 15.71
CA MET A 73 -4.80 -7.89 14.85
C MET A 73 -3.66 -8.88 15.06
N ALA A 74 -2.47 -8.40 15.39
CA ALA A 74 -1.33 -9.26 15.70
C ALA A 74 -1.55 -10.16 16.94
N VAL A 75 -2.49 -9.79 17.81
CA VAL A 75 -2.88 -10.55 19.02
C VAL A 75 -4.27 -11.19 18.91
N GLU A 76 -5.00 -11.00 17.80
CA GLU A 76 -6.32 -11.58 17.57
C GLU A 76 -6.20 -13.03 17.11
N PRO A 77 -6.69 -14.03 17.89
CA PRO A 77 -6.50 -15.45 17.56
C PRO A 77 -7.08 -15.85 16.20
N VAL A 78 -8.23 -15.30 15.81
CA VAL A 78 -8.89 -15.62 14.52
C VAL A 78 -8.02 -15.15 13.35
N PHE A 79 -7.45 -13.95 13.46
CA PHE A 79 -6.54 -13.46 12.42
C PHE A 79 -5.22 -14.22 12.40
N ILE A 80 -4.66 -14.55 13.56
CA ILE A 80 -3.39 -15.31 13.67
C ILE A 80 -3.52 -16.66 12.98
N GLU A 81 -4.60 -17.40 13.23
CA GLU A 81 -4.86 -18.70 12.60
C GLU A 81 -5.00 -18.56 11.07
N PHE A 82 -5.82 -17.63 10.63
CA PHE A 82 -6.02 -17.30 9.22
C PHE A 82 -4.70 -16.95 8.51
N ALA A 83 -3.92 -16.02 9.07
CA ALA A 83 -2.70 -15.55 8.43
C ALA A 83 -1.60 -16.62 8.38
N LYS A 84 -1.48 -17.45 9.44
CA LYS A 84 -0.56 -18.61 9.44
C LYS A 84 -0.91 -19.61 8.33
N GLU A 85 -2.19 -19.89 8.12
CA GLU A 85 -2.62 -20.75 7.02
C GLU A 85 -2.27 -20.18 5.65
N VAL A 86 -2.55 -18.88 5.43
CA VAL A 86 -2.24 -18.16 4.18
C VAL A 86 -0.75 -18.21 3.88
N ILE A 87 0.10 -17.92 4.88
CA ILE A 87 1.57 -17.95 4.75
C ILE A 87 2.04 -19.39 4.43
N ALA A 88 1.56 -20.38 5.17
CA ALA A 88 1.97 -21.78 4.99
C ALA A 88 1.66 -22.29 3.57
N ARG A 89 0.60 -21.81 2.94
CA ARG A 89 0.25 -22.13 1.54
C ARG A 89 0.96 -21.25 0.51
N GLY A 90 1.75 -20.25 0.93
CA GLY A 90 2.40 -19.32 0.03
C GLY A 90 1.43 -18.43 -0.76
N GLN A 91 0.23 -18.18 -0.21
CA GLN A 91 -0.86 -17.44 -0.84
C GLN A 91 -0.99 -16.01 -0.36
N GLY A 92 -0.02 -15.51 0.40
CA GLY A 92 0.04 -14.13 0.87
C GLY A 92 1.26 -13.87 1.73
N GLU A 93 1.35 -12.66 2.23
CA GLU A 93 2.45 -12.17 3.07
C GLU A 93 1.85 -11.43 4.27
N VAL A 94 2.53 -11.48 5.43
CA VAL A 94 2.27 -10.61 6.57
C VAL A 94 3.38 -9.57 6.64
N GLY A 95 3.01 -8.30 6.74
CA GLY A 95 3.91 -7.18 6.97
C GLY A 95 3.48 -6.37 8.19
N MET A 96 4.23 -5.33 8.52
CA MET A 96 3.95 -4.46 9.65
C MET A 96 3.14 -3.22 9.21
N HIS A 97 2.07 -2.93 9.96
CA HIS A 97 1.40 -1.64 10.02
C HIS A 97 1.43 -1.15 11.46
N LEU A 98 1.74 0.12 11.71
CA LEU A 98 1.89 0.59 13.08
C LEU A 98 1.20 1.94 13.29
N HIS A 99 0.22 1.95 14.19
CA HIS A 99 -0.40 3.14 14.73
C HIS A 99 0.20 3.45 16.11
N ALA A 100 0.79 4.63 16.27
CA ALA A 100 1.56 4.95 17.49
C ALA A 100 0.71 5.02 18.74
N TRP A 101 -0.57 5.43 18.63
CA TRP A 101 -1.46 5.66 19.78
C TRP A 101 -2.07 4.40 20.38
N ASN A 102 -2.07 3.27 19.66
CA ASN A 102 -2.67 2.02 20.12
C ASN A 102 -1.69 0.83 20.15
N SER A 103 -0.46 1.03 19.75
CA SER A 103 0.56 -0.02 19.74
C SER A 103 1.54 0.14 20.93
N PRO A 104 1.82 -0.93 21.70
CA PRO A 104 2.83 -0.92 22.74
C PRO A 104 4.27 -0.67 22.21
N PRO A 105 5.19 -0.29 23.10
CA PRO A 105 4.97 0.15 24.47
C PRO A 105 4.19 1.47 24.52
N GLU A 106 3.39 1.66 25.57
CA GLU A 106 2.59 2.88 25.72
C GLU A 106 3.50 4.07 26.05
N HIS A 107 3.35 5.12 25.28
CA HIS A 107 4.00 6.42 25.47
C HIS A 107 3.00 7.51 25.13
N ASP A 108 2.73 8.36 26.10
CA ASP A 108 1.84 9.49 25.92
C ASP A 108 2.59 10.68 25.30
N LEU A 109 2.16 11.13 24.13
CA LEU A 109 2.68 12.35 23.49
C LEU A 109 1.83 13.58 23.81
N THR A 110 0.49 13.38 23.95
CA THR A 110 -0.47 14.51 24.00
C THR A 110 -1.34 14.33 25.23
N GLY A 111 -1.43 14.10 26.21
CA GLY A 111 -2.41 13.89 27.28
C GLY A 111 -3.74 13.18 26.88
N ASP A 112 -4.01 13.01 25.60
CA ASP A 112 -5.08 12.16 25.06
C ASP A 112 -4.75 11.70 23.63
N ASP A 113 -3.85 10.73 23.52
CA ASP A 113 -3.41 10.19 22.23
C ASP A 113 -4.51 9.44 21.49
N TRP A 114 -5.50 8.90 22.17
CA TRP A 114 -6.70 8.32 21.56
C TRP A 114 -7.52 9.34 20.78
N ARG A 115 -7.61 10.55 21.30
CA ARG A 115 -8.32 11.64 20.63
C ARG A 115 -7.54 12.20 19.46
N TRP A 116 -6.24 12.40 19.63
CA TRP A 116 -5.40 13.10 18.66
C TRP A 116 -4.75 12.19 17.65
N GLN A 117 -4.60 10.91 17.99
CA GLN A 117 -3.99 9.90 17.14
C GLN A 117 -2.64 10.37 16.53
N PRO A 118 -1.65 10.70 17.39
CA PRO A 118 -0.39 11.23 16.89
C PRO A 118 0.31 10.27 15.94
N TYR A 119 1.01 10.83 14.97
CA TYR A 119 1.85 10.06 14.05
C TYR A 119 3.09 9.53 14.76
N LEU A 120 3.61 8.37 14.35
CA LEU A 120 4.85 7.84 14.91
C LEU A 120 6.02 8.81 14.70
N ILE A 121 6.06 9.53 13.58
CA ILE A 121 7.08 10.54 13.29
C ILE A 121 7.01 11.80 14.18
N GLU A 122 6.01 11.93 15.03
CA GLU A 122 5.91 13.02 16.03
C GLU A 122 6.57 12.66 17.36
N PHE A 123 6.91 11.38 17.57
CA PHE A 123 7.63 10.90 18.76
C PHE A 123 9.13 11.06 18.60
N SER A 124 9.86 10.94 19.72
CA SER A 124 11.33 10.90 19.72
C SER A 124 11.85 9.63 19.01
N ASP A 125 13.13 9.65 18.63
CA ASP A 125 13.77 8.52 17.97
C ASP A 125 13.79 7.27 18.88
N GLU A 126 13.94 7.46 20.20
CA GLU A 126 13.92 6.38 21.18
C GLU A 126 12.56 5.70 21.23
N VAL A 127 11.47 6.48 21.34
CA VAL A 127 10.09 5.96 21.37
C VAL A 127 9.71 5.31 20.04
N MET A 128 10.07 5.93 18.93
CA MET A 128 9.88 5.34 17.60
C MET A 128 10.56 3.97 17.53
N ARG A 129 11.82 3.88 17.94
CA ARG A 129 12.60 2.64 17.95
C ARG A 129 11.96 1.56 18.83
N GLU A 130 11.55 1.92 20.03
CA GLU A 130 10.92 0.98 20.96
C GLU A 130 9.63 0.38 20.38
N LYS A 131 8.77 1.21 19.84
CA LYS A 131 7.50 0.77 19.23
C LYS A 131 7.72 -0.12 18.00
N VAL A 132 8.62 0.27 17.10
CA VAL A 132 8.91 -0.51 15.88
C VAL A 132 9.59 -1.83 16.23
N LEU A 133 10.52 -1.85 17.18
CA LEU A 133 11.14 -3.09 17.66
C LEU A 133 10.13 -4.02 18.32
N PHE A 134 9.25 -3.48 19.15
CA PHE A 134 8.19 -4.26 19.78
C PHE A 134 7.31 -4.93 18.75
N MET A 135 6.78 -4.15 17.80
CA MET A 135 5.89 -4.67 16.76
C MET A 135 6.58 -5.67 15.85
N THR A 136 7.82 -5.41 15.45
CA THR A 136 8.60 -6.34 14.62
C THR A 136 8.76 -7.69 15.33
N ARG A 137 9.17 -7.69 16.61
CA ARG A 137 9.33 -8.92 17.41
C ARG A 137 8.01 -9.64 17.60
N LEU A 138 6.95 -8.94 17.96
CA LEU A 138 5.62 -9.52 18.12
C LEU A 138 5.18 -10.24 16.85
N LEU A 139 5.28 -9.59 15.69
CA LEU A 139 4.87 -10.18 14.41
C LEU A 139 5.76 -11.36 14.01
N GLU A 140 7.08 -11.24 14.15
CA GLU A 140 8.02 -12.32 13.83
C GLU A 140 7.81 -13.55 14.74
N GLU A 141 7.58 -13.34 16.03
CA GLU A 141 7.29 -14.42 17.00
C GLU A 141 5.92 -15.04 16.76
N THR A 142 4.90 -14.22 16.47
CA THR A 142 3.54 -14.70 16.21
C THR A 142 3.46 -15.53 14.93
N PHE A 143 4.02 -15.03 13.84
CA PHE A 143 3.90 -15.67 12.51
C PHE A 143 5.07 -16.55 12.12
N GLN A 144 6.12 -16.64 12.95
CA GLN A 144 7.33 -17.44 12.73
C GLN A 144 7.97 -17.15 11.36
N THR A 145 7.97 -15.89 10.95
CA THR A 145 8.54 -15.41 9.69
C THR A 145 9.15 -14.03 9.86
N LYS A 146 10.12 -13.68 9.01
CA LYS A 146 10.71 -12.34 9.02
C LYS A 146 9.75 -11.30 8.47
N MET A 147 9.69 -10.15 9.12
CA MET A 147 8.96 -8.99 8.61
C MET A 147 9.81 -8.29 7.55
N LEU A 148 9.30 -8.27 6.33
CA LEU A 148 10.01 -7.70 5.18
C LEU A 148 9.34 -6.45 4.62
N SER A 149 8.03 -6.29 4.85
CA SER A 149 7.20 -5.23 4.29
C SER A 149 6.55 -4.39 5.37
N HIS A 150 6.41 -3.11 5.08
CA HIS A 150 5.90 -2.13 6.03
C HIS A 150 5.00 -1.10 5.34
N ARG A 151 4.03 -0.58 6.12
CA ARG A 151 3.32 0.67 5.86
C ARG A 151 3.12 1.45 7.15
N ALA A 152 3.51 2.72 7.13
CA ALA A 152 3.32 3.62 8.27
C ALA A 152 1.83 3.92 8.52
N GLY A 153 1.42 3.88 9.77
CA GLY A 153 0.08 4.27 10.19
C GLY A 153 -0.25 5.70 9.73
N ARG A 154 -1.45 5.86 9.16
CA ARG A 154 -1.90 7.13 8.59
C ARG A 154 -0.93 7.71 7.54
N TRP A 155 -0.16 6.87 6.86
CA TRP A 155 0.78 7.24 5.79
C TRP A 155 1.94 8.15 6.23
N ALA A 156 2.25 8.25 7.53
CA ALA A 156 3.26 9.18 8.01
C ALA A 156 4.65 8.53 8.11
N PHE A 157 5.52 8.86 7.17
CA PHE A 157 6.84 8.27 7.00
C PHE A 157 7.90 9.36 6.78
N ASP A 158 9.07 9.19 7.39
CA ASP A 158 10.21 10.11 7.27
C ASP A 158 11.55 9.35 7.18
N SER A 159 12.65 10.10 6.99
CA SER A 159 13.99 9.51 6.86
C SER A 159 14.43 8.74 8.12
N ARG A 160 14.03 9.15 9.31
CA ARG A 160 14.37 8.46 10.57
C ARG A 160 13.70 7.09 10.62
N TYR A 161 12.43 7.04 10.23
CA TYR A 161 11.68 5.80 10.16
C TYR A 161 12.28 4.86 9.10
N ALA A 162 12.63 5.38 7.91
CA ALA A 162 13.29 4.61 6.87
C ALA A 162 14.62 4.00 7.33
N GLN A 163 15.47 4.77 8.02
CA GLN A 163 16.73 4.27 8.58
C GLN A 163 16.50 3.14 9.56
N LEU A 164 15.51 3.29 10.46
CA LEU A 164 15.16 2.27 11.44
C LEU A 164 14.66 0.98 10.76
N LEU A 165 13.82 1.07 9.73
CA LEU A 165 13.38 -0.10 8.98
C LEU A 165 14.55 -0.84 8.33
N ILE A 166 15.51 -0.10 7.74
CA ILE A 166 16.73 -0.68 7.15
C ILE A 166 17.55 -1.42 8.20
N GLU A 167 17.77 -0.83 9.38
CA GLU A 167 18.49 -1.45 10.49
C GLU A 167 17.85 -2.76 10.95
N LEU A 168 16.52 -2.84 10.89
CA LEU A 168 15.74 -4.02 11.27
C LEU A 168 15.59 -5.05 10.15
N GLY A 169 16.10 -4.75 8.95
CA GLY A 169 16.12 -5.68 7.82
C GLY A 169 14.87 -5.69 6.97
N TYR A 170 14.00 -4.69 7.08
CA TYR A 170 12.88 -4.51 6.14
C TYR A 170 13.40 -4.26 4.73
N GLN A 171 12.67 -4.75 3.76
CA GLN A 171 13.02 -4.68 2.35
C GLN A 171 12.14 -3.72 1.57
N VAL A 172 10.87 -3.57 1.97
CA VAL A 172 9.88 -2.76 1.28
C VAL A 172 9.13 -1.87 2.25
N ASP A 173 8.98 -0.61 1.88
CA ASP A 173 7.96 0.29 2.42
C ASP A 173 6.94 0.63 1.33
N CYS A 174 5.68 0.85 1.71
CA CYS A 174 4.62 1.25 0.78
C CYS A 174 3.76 2.39 1.38
N SER A 175 4.42 3.32 2.09
CA SER A 175 3.74 4.44 2.76
C SER A 175 3.51 5.64 1.85
N VAL A 176 4.25 5.78 0.75
CA VAL A 176 4.17 6.95 -0.13
C VAL A 176 2.85 6.96 -0.91
N THR A 177 2.12 8.06 -0.76
CA THR A 177 0.89 8.36 -1.51
C THR A 177 1.14 9.52 -2.47
N PRO A 178 1.66 9.28 -3.68
CA PRO A 178 2.06 10.34 -4.59
C PRO A 178 0.94 11.34 -4.84
N ARG A 179 1.27 12.63 -5.03
CA ARG A 179 0.32 13.73 -5.28
C ARG A 179 -0.52 14.16 -4.07
N VAL A 180 -0.42 13.46 -2.93
CA VAL A 180 -1.19 13.75 -1.72
C VAL A 180 -0.36 14.55 -0.72
N ASN A 181 -1.02 15.46 0.00
CA ASN A 181 -0.41 16.24 1.08
C ASN A 181 -1.20 16.01 2.38
N TRP A 182 -0.57 15.36 3.35
CA TRP A 182 -1.17 15.05 4.64
C TRP A 182 -0.90 16.09 5.73
N ARG A 183 -0.18 17.19 5.45
CA ARG A 183 0.14 18.23 6.46
C ARG A 183 -1.09 18.82 7.14
N ASN A 184 -2.23 18.85 6.46
CA ASN A 184 -3.48 19.35 7.03
C ASN A 184 -4.22 18.31 7.88
N ALA A 185 -3.86 17.03 7.77
CA ALA A 185 -4.37 15.98 8.65
C ALA A 185 -3.51 15.98 9.92
N LYS A 186 -3.99 16.61 10.99
CA LYS A 186 -3.24 16.73 12.24
C LYS A 186 -3.16 15.40 12.98
N GLY A 187 -2.03 15.15 13.61
CA GLY A 187 -1.80 14.21 14.69
C GLY A 187 -1.82 14.96 16.01
N ALA A 188 -0.67 15.12 16.66
CA ALA A 188 -0.56 15.95 17.84
C ALA A 188 -1.04 17.40 17.58
N PRO A 189 -1.69 18.08 18.55
CA PRO A 189 -2.21 19.44 18.37
C PRO A 189 -1.17 20.45 17.90
N GLN A 190 0.07 20.31 18.37
CA GLN A 190 1.21 21.16 18.00
C GLN A 190 2.06 20.57 16.88
N GLY A 191 1.68 19.40 16.36
CA GLY A 191 2.41 18.70 15.32
C GLY A 191 2.29 19.36 13.94
N ASN A 192 3.16 18.92 13.03
CA ASN A 192 3.22 19.43 11.65
C ASN A 192 2.22 18.74 10.70
N GLY A 193 1.43 17.78 11.21
CA GLY A 193 0.58 16.91 10.41
C GLY A 193 1.39 15.80 9.74
N GLY A 194 0.75 15.05 8.84
CA GLY A 194 1.38 13.95 8.13
C GLY A 194 2.34 14.40 7.02
N THR A 195 2.96 13.45 6.36
CA THR A 195 3.97 13.68 5.31
C THR A 195 3.35 14.28 4.04
N ASN A 196 4.08 15.16 3.38
CA ASN A 196 3.67 15.72 2.09
C ASN A 196 4.32 14.95 0.94
N TYR A 197 3.55 14.14 0.24
CA TYR A 197 4.02 13.31 -0.88
C TYR A 197 3.76 13.91 -2.27
N GLN A 198 3.41 15.19 -2.38
CA GLN A 198 3.01 15.79 -3.67
C GLN A 198 4.07 15.69 -4.77
N HIS A 199 5.34 15.63 -4.39
CA HIS A 199 6.49 15.62 -5.30
C HIS A 199 7.32 14.33 -5.25
N PHE A 200 6.83 13.33 -4.56
CA PHE A 200 7.47 12.02 -4.50
C PHE A 200 7.28 11.26 -5.81
N PRO A 201 8.18 10.33 -6.15
CA PRO A 201 8.01 9.46 -7.30
C PRO A 201 6.69 8.68 -7.24
N ASP A 202 6.12 8.40 -8.39
CA ASP A 202 4.92 7.57 -8.55
C ASP A 202 5.24 6.16 -9.11
N ARG A 203 6.50 5.77 -9.01
CA ARG A 203 7.07 4.47 -9.41
C ARG A 203 7.90 3.92 -8.27
N ALA A 204 8.06 2.60 -8.22
CA ALA A 204 8.91 1.96 -7.22
C ALA A 204 10.38 2.40 -7.38
N TYR A 205 11.01 2.75 -6.25
CA TYR A 205 12.38 3.23 -6.21
C TYR A 205 13.07 2.84 -4.89
N PHE A 206 14.36 2.55 -4.95
CA PHE A 206 15.16 2.43 -3.73
C PHE A 206 15.37 3.81 -3.14
N LEU A 207 15.14 3.95 -1.83
CA LEU A 207 15.16 5.25 -1.15
C LEU A 207 16.59 5.85 -1.08
N ASP A 208 16.68 7.17 -1.16
CA ASP A 208 17.76 7.94 -0.56
C ASP A 208 17.42 8.14 0.92
N VAL A 209 18.25 7.63 1.85
CA VAL A 209 17.97 7.67 3.30
C VAL A 209 18.01 9.08 3.89
N ASP A 210 18.73 10.01 3.25
CA ASP A 210 18.80 11.40 3.68
C ASP A 210 17.63 12.23 3.14
N ASP A 211 17.04 11.80 2.01
CA ASP A 211 15.86 12.43 1.42
C ASP A 211 14.98 11.40 0.75
N ILE A 212 14.03 10.84 1.50
CA ILE A 212 13.12 9.79 1.02
C ILE A 212 12.24 10.19 -0.16
N SER A 213 12.23 11.48 -0.54
CA SER A 213 11.53 11.97 -1.74
C SER A 213 12.28 11.67 -3.05
N ARG A 214 13.47 11.09 -2.98
CA ARG A 214 14.34 10.83 -4.13
C ARG A 214 14.82 9.39 -4.20
N PRO A 215 15.04 8.87 -5.42
CA PRO A 215 15.76 7.62 -5.60
C PRO A 215 17.20 7.71 -5.07
N GLY A 216 17.67 6.64 -4.43
CA GLY A 216 19.00 6.47 -3.88
C GLY A 216 19.49 5.05 -3.94
N ASN A 217 20.42 4.68 -3.05
CA ASN A 217 21.10 3.39 -3.05
C ASN A 217 20.84 2.56 -1.78
N SER A 218 19.83 2.91 -0.99
CA SER A 218 19.51 2.11 0.20
C SER A 218 18.96 0.73 -0.19
N PRO A 219 18.98 -0.24 0.72
CA PRO A 219 18.36 -1.54 0.48
C PRO A 219 16.82 -1.52 0.58
N LEU A 220 16.21 -0.41 1.01
CA LEU A 220 14.77 -0.29 1.19
C LEU A 220 14.12 0.20 -0.10
N LEU A 221 13.23 -0.62 -0.65
CA LEU A 221 12.41 -0.29 -1.81
C LEU A 221 11.13 0.40 -1.36
N GLU A 222 10.88 1.60 -1.83
CA GLU A 222 9.56 2.23 -1.74
C GLU A 222 8.68 1.76 -2.91
N VAL A 223 7.47 1.34 -2.59
CA VAL A 223 6.43 0.96 -3.55
C VAL A 223 5.23 1.89 -3.38
N PRO A 224 5.23 3.06 -4.04
CA PRO A 224 4.17 4.05 -3.89
C PRO A 224 2.80 3.54 -4.32
N MET A 225 1.78 3.98 -3.60
CA MET A 225 0.38 3.71 -3.91
C MET A 225 0.01 4.16 -5.33
N SER A 226 -0.76 3.36 -6.07
CA SER A 226 -1.24 3.73 -7.40
C SER A 226 -2.33 4.81 -7.31
N ILE A 227 -1.92 6.05 -7.59
CA ILE A 227 -2.76 7.25 -7.52
C ILE A 227 -2.59 8.05 -8.80
N GLN A 228 -3.72 8.51 -9.39
CA GLN A 228 -3.72 9.34 -10.58
C GLN A 228 -4.56 10.61 -10.37
N TYR A 229 -4.22 11.70 -11.05
CA TYR A 229 -5.05 12.89 -11.03
C TYR A 229 -6.42 12.61 -11.65
N LYS A 230 -7.49 13.09 -10.99
CA LYS A 230 -8.87 12.98 -11.49
C LYS A 230 -9.07 13.75 -12.80
N HIS A 231 -8.37 14.85 -12.97
CA HIS A 231 -8.47 15.73 -14.14
C HIS A 231 -7.10 15.90 -14.83
N PRO A 232 -7.08 16.19 -16.14
CA PRO A 232 -5.84 16.51 -16.85
C PRO A 232 -5.06 17.66 -16.21
N ALA A 233 -3.73 17.66 -16.38
CA ALA A 233 -2.82 18.64 -15.75
C ALA A 233 -3.23 20.11 -16.01
N TRP A 234 -3.65 20.43 -17.23
CA TRP A 234 -4.07 21.78 -17.60
C TRP A 234 -5.30 22.28 -16.84
N LEU A 235 -6.29 21.40 -16.60
CA LEU A 235 -7.47 21.69 -15.78
C LEU A 235 -7.11 21.89 -14.31
N ASN A 236 -6.21 21.07 -13.78
CA ASN A 236 -5.72 21.20 -12.42
C ASN A 236 -4.96 22.53 -12.24
N SER A 237 -4.14 22.94 -13.22
CA SER A 237 -3.41 24.21 -13.20
C SER A 237 -4.36 25.41 -13.22
N LEU A 238 -5.39 25.38 -14.06
CA LEU A 238 -6.40 26.45 -14.11
C LEU A 238 -7.16 26.55 -12.77
N LYS A 239 -7.58 25.42 -12.20
CA LYS A 239 -8.29 25.36 -10.92
C LYS A 239 -7.42 25.85 -9.77
N GLN A 240 -6.14 25.45 -9.73
CA GLN A 240 -5.19 25.95 -8.74
C GLN A 240 -4.93 27.46 -8.87
N GLY A 241 -4.81 27.98 -10.08
CA GLY A 241 -4.71 29.42 -10.34
C GLY A 241 -5.91 30.18 -9.79
N TYR A 242 -7.12 29.69 -10.06
CA TYR A 242 -8.36 30.27 -9.54
C TYR A 242 -8.47 30.20 -8.01
N ASP A 243 -8.12 29.05 -7.41
CA ASP A 243 -8.12 28.87 -5.96
C ASP A 243 -7.10 29.80 -5.28
N ARG A 244 -5.89 29.98 -5.87
CA ARG A 244 -4.88 30.93 -5.38
C ARG A 244 -5.37 32.38 -5.38
N LEU A 245 -6.06 32.80 -6.43
CA LEU A 245 -6.67 34.14 -6.50
C LEU A 245 -7.72 34.37 -5.39
N ARG A 246 -8.31 33.30 -4.88
CA ARG A 246 -9.26 33.32 -3.75
C ARG A 246 -8.60 33.06 -2.39
N GLY A 247 -7.29 33.02 -2.30
CA GLY A 247 -6.54 32.71 -1.06
C GLY A 247 -6.74 31.27 -0.58
N LYS A 248 -7.18 30.34 -1.46
CA LYS A 248 -7.40 28.93 -1.13
C LYS A 248 -6.27 28.08 -1.71
N TYR A 249 -5.65 27.26 -0.86
CA TYR A 249 -4.65 26.28 -1.27
C TYR A 249 -5.27 24.89 -1.21
N ARG A 250 -5.79 24.42 -2.35
CA ARG A 250 -6.36 23.06 -2.47
C ARG A 250 -5.45 22.20 -3.31
N SER A 251 -5.16 21.00 -2.82
CA SER A 251 -4.51 19.97 -3.64
C SER A 251 -5.44 19.52 -4.77
N PRO A 252 -4.90 19.18 -5.95
CA PRO A 252 -5.69 18.58 -7.02
C PRO A 252 -6.39 17.31 -6.54
N SER A 253 -7.60 17.08 -7.03
CA SER A 253 -8.33 15.85 -6.74
C SER A 253 -7.65 14.66 -7.42
N VAL A 254 -7.55 13.55 -6.70
CA VAL A 254 -6.94 12.30 -7.14
C VAL A 254 -7.90 11.14 -7.06
N ASN A 255 -7.70 10.13 -7.91
CA ASN A 255 -8.32 8.83 -7.83
C ASN A 255 -7.27 7.82 -7.39
N TRP A 256 -7.66 6.95 -6.49
CA TRP A 256 -6.83 5.89 -5.91
C TRP A 256 -7.22 4.55 -6.49
N LEU A 257 -6.27 3.65 -6.58
CA LEU A 257 -6.60 2.24 -6.86
C LEU A 257 -7.11 1.56 -5.57
N ARG A 258 -8.28 2.04 -5.11
CA ARG A 258 -8.98 1.49 -3.95
C ARG A 258 -10.49 1.60 -4.13
N PRO A 259 -11.26 0.66 -3.58
CA PRO A 259 -12.72 0.74 -3.57
C PRO A 259 -13.24 1.92 -2.73
N SER A 260 -14.31 2.52 -3.22
CA SER A 260 -15.05 3.57 -2.52
C SER A 260 -16.57 3.42 -2.69
N GLY A 261 -17.01 2.25 -3.16
CA GLY A 261 -18.39 1.89 -3.44
C GLY A 261 -18.82 2.27 -4.87
N GLY A 262 -19.03 1.28 -5.74
CA GLY A 262 -19.48 1.44 -7.11
C GLY A 262 -18.47 2.11 -8.04
N ASN A 263 -17.17 1.94 -7.78
CA ASN A 263 -16.11 2.67 -8.51
C ASN A 263 -15.16 1.76 -9.30
N ALA A 264 -15.59 0.56 -9.70
CA ALA A 264 -14.76 -0.38 -10.49
C ALA A 264 -14.16 0.27 -11.75
N ALA A 265 -14.96 1.02 -12.51
CA ALA A 265 -14.50 1.69 -13.72
C ALA A 265 -13.42 2.76 -13.44
N GLU A 266 -13.50 3.47 -12.32
CA GLU A 266 -12.46 4.43 -11.90
C GLU A 266 -11.17 3.72 -11.50
N MET A 267 -11.25 2.62 -10.75
CA MET A 267 -10.09 1.80 -10.40
C MET A 267 -9.40 1.22 -11.63
N ILE A 268 -10.16 0.66 -12.57
CA ILE A 268 -9.62 0.17 -13.85
C ILE A 268 -8.92 1.30 -14.61
N LYS A 269 -9.50 2.49 -14.64
CA LYS A 269 -8.89 3.66 -15.29
C LYS A 269 -7.56 4.06 -14.62
N VAL A 270 -7.47 4.05 -13.29
CA VAL A 270 -6.22 4.31 -12.56
C VAL A 270 -5.16 3.27 -12.94
N ALA A 271 -5.50 1.99 -12.87
CA ALA A 271 -4.58 0.91 -13.25
C ALA A 271 -4.12 1.05 -14.72
N GLN A 272 -5.04 1.32 -15.64
CA GLN A 272 -4.74 1.53 -17.05
C GLN A 272 -3.77 2.70 -17.26
N GLN A 273 -3.97 3.81 -16.56
CA GLN A 273 -3.09 4.98 -16.65
C GLN A 273 -1.68 4.67 -16.11
N CYS A 274 -1.57 3.99 -14.96
CA CYS A 274 -0.28 3.58 -14.41
C CYS A 274 0.48 2.68 -15.39
N LEU A 275 -0.17 1.66 -15.95
CA LEU A 275 0.44 0.74 -16.92
C LEU A 275 0.82 1.44 -18.23
N ALA A 276 -0.02 2.35 -18.74
CA ALA A 276 0.27 3.14 -19.94
C ALA A 276 1.45 4.11 -19.75
N GLN A 277 1.72 4.53 -18.53
CA GLN A 277 2.89 5.33 -18.17
C GLN A 277 4.18 4.49 -18.02
N GLY A 278 4.09 3.18 -18.22
CA GLY A 278 5.21 2.24 -18.14
C GLY A 278 5.58 1.86 -16.71
N ASN A 279 4.63 1.94 -15.76
CA ASN A 279 4.87 1.40 -14.43
C ASN A 279 4.92 -0.13 -14.51
N ASP A 280 5.88 -0.73 -13.83
CA ASP A 280 6.06 -2.18 -13.77
C ASP A 280 5.23 -2.87 -12.67
N TYR A 281 4.36 -2.09 -12.03
CA TYR A 281 3.36 -2.57 -11.07
C TYR A 281 2.15 -1.64 -11.01
N VAL A 282 1.08 -2.15 -10.40
CA VAL A 282 -0.02 -1.38 -9.82
C VAL A 282 -0.27 -1.88 -8.40
N GLU A 283 -0.44 -0.97 -7.46
CA GLU A 283 -0.72 -1.26 -6.06
C GLU A 283 -2.14 -0.86 -5.69
N PHE A 284 -2.87 -1.82 -5.12
CA PHE A 284 -4.22 -1.70 -4.61
C PHE A 284 -4.22 -1.76 -3.08
N MET A 285 -5.09 -1.00 -2.41
CA MET A 285 -5.24 -1.07 -0.97
C MET A 285 -6.69 -1.07 -0.51
N LEU A 286 -6.91 -1.71 0.63
CA LEU A 286 -8.10 -1.66 1.49
C LEU A 286 -7.71 -1.78 2.96
N HIS A 287 -8.65 -1.49 3.87
CA HIS A 287 -8.52 -1.89 5.27
C HIS A 287 -9.30 -3.20 5.52
N SER A 288 -8.81 -4.02 6.42
CA SER A 288 -9.45 -5.30 6.77
C SER A 288 -10.91 -5.10 7.23
N SER A 289 -11.18 -4.05 7.96
CA SER A 289 -12.51 -3.71 8.45
C SER A 289 -13.51 -3.34 7.35
N GLU A 290 -13.05 -2.99 6.14
CA GLU A 290 -13.91 -2.70 4.98
C GLU A 290 -14.56 -3.95 4.37
N PHE A 291 -14.15 -5.17 4.78
CA PHE A 291 -14.82 -6.42 4.40
C PHE A 291 -16.00 -6.79 5.29
N MET A 292 -16.18 -6.07 6.40
CA MET A 292 -17.25 -6.30 7.36
C MET A 292 -18.35 -5.25 7.21
N PRO A 293 -19.64 -5.64 7.19
CA PRO A 293 -20.77 -4.70 7.22
C PRO A 293 -20.67 -3.77 8.43
N GLY A 294 -20.68 -2.45 8.19
CA GLY A 294 -20.52 -1.45 9.24
C GLY A 294 -19.10 -1.26 9.77
N GLY A 295 -18.13 -2.02 9.27
CA GLY A 295 -16.71 -1.90 9.63
C GLY A 295 -16.01 -0.67 9.07
N SER A 296 -16.69 0.10 8.24
CA SER A 296 -16.19 1.37 7.69
C SER A 296 -17.33 2.35 7.41
N PRO A 297 -17.03 3.65 7.25
CA PRO A 297 -18.02 4.63 6.82
C PRO A 297 -18.60 4.37 5.42
N THR A 298 -17.87 3.66 4.57
CA THR A 298 -18.21 3.37 3.17
C THR A 298 -19.12 2.16 3.04
N PHE A 299 -18.76 1.05 3.69
CA PHE A 299 -19.43 -0.24 3.54
C PHE A 299 -20.27 -0.54 4.78
N LYS A 300 -21.48 0.04 4.83
CA LYS A 300 -22.32 0.11 6.04
C LYS A 300 -23.15 -1.13 6.29
N ASP A 301 -23.45 -1.90 5.26
CA ASP A 301 -24.37 -3.03 5.31
C ASP A 301 -23.96 -4.13 4.33
N GLU A 302 -24.65 -5.26 4.38
CA GLU A 302 -24.43 -6.42 3.52
C GLU A 302 -24.54 -6.07 2.02
N ALA A 303 -25.45 -5.20 1.63
CA ALA A 303 -25.62 -4.80 0.22
C ALA A 303 -24.39 -4.02 -0.27
N ALA A 304 -23.83 -3.16 0.56
CA ALA A 304 -22.61 -2.43 0.26
C ALA A 304 -21.39 -3.37 0.15
N ILE A 305 -21.32 -4.41 0.99
CA ILE A 305 -20.29 -5.46 0.90
C ILE A 305 -20.44 -6.25 -0.40
N GLU A 306 -21.65 -6.66 -0.78
CA GLU A 306 -21.85 -7.34 -2.07
C GLU A 306 -21.45 -6.45 -3.26
N GLY A 307 -21.75 -5.15 -3.21
CA GLY A 307 -21.28 -4.18 -4.18
C GLY A 307 -19.76 -4.07 -4.23
N LEU A 308 -19.08 -4.09 -3.08
CA LEU A 308 -17.61 -4.13 -3.00
C LEU A 308 -17.07 -5.35 -3.76
N TYR A 309 -17.59 -6.56 -3.49
CA TYR A 309 -17.12 -7.76 -4.15
C TYR A 309 -17.39 -7.75 -5.67
N GLN A 310 -18.49 -7.14 -6.13
CA GLN A 310 -18.75 -6.95 -7.56
C GLN A 310 -17.71 -6.01 -8.20
N ASP A 311 -17.36 -4.92 -7.54
CA ASP A 311 -16.31 -4.00 -7.99
C ASP A 311 -14.94 -4.71 -8.06
N LEU A 312 -14.61 -5.51 -7.04
CA LEU A 312 -13.37 -6.28 -6.98
C LEU A 312 -13.30 -7.33 -8.10
N GLU A 313 -14.37 -8.07 -8.36
CA GLU A 313 -14.40 -9.06 -9.45
C GLU A 313 -14.19 -8.41 -10.83
N GLN A 314 -14.79 -7.24 -11.06
CA GLN A 314 -14.58 -6.50 -12.30
C GLN A 314 -13.12 -6.05 -12.45
N LEU A 315 -12.53 -5.48 -11.40
CA LEU A 315 -11.14 -5.04 -11.40
C LEU A 315 -10.18 -6.24 -11.60
N PHE A 316 -10.36 -7.32 -10.84
CA PHE A 316 -9.49 -8.49 -10.89
C PHE A 316 -9.60 -9.22 -12.23
N THR A 317 -10.79 -9.33 -12.79
CA THR A 317 -10.98 -9.84 -14.14
C THR A 317 -10.20 -9.02 -15.17
N TRP A 318 -10.27 -7.69 -15.07
CA TRP A 318 -9.55 -6.81 -15.99
C TRP A 318 -8.02 -6.91 -15.84
N LEU A 319 -7.51 -7.12 -14.60
CA LEU A 319 -6.07 -7.19 -14.31
C LEU A 319 -5.46 -8.56 -14.61
N SER A 320 -6.22 -9.65 -14.52
CA SER A 320 -5.70 -11.02 -14.49
C SER A 320 -4.92 -11.43 -15.75
N ASP A 321 -5.28 -10.92 -16.93
CA ASP A 321 -4.55 -11.16 -18.18
C ASP A 321 -3.39 -10.18 -18.42
N LYS A 322 -3.34 -9.07 -17.69
CA LYS A 322 -2.39 -7.95 -17.89
C LYS A 322 -1.26 -7.92 -16.89
N THR A 323 -1.46 -8.54 -15.73
CA THR A 323 -0.54 -8.46 -14.60
C THR A 323 -0.25 -9.85 -14.03
N VAL A 324 0.72 -9.91 -13.10
CA VAL A 324 1.01 -11.10 -12.28
C VAL A 324 0.87 -10.69 -10.81
N GLY A 325 0.12 -11.49 -10.03
CA GLY A 325 0.00 -11.27 -8.59
C GLY A 325 1.34 -11.48 -7.90
N MET A 326 1.81 -10.50 -7.16
CA MET A 326 3.02 -10.57 -6.35
C MET A 326 2.78 -9.97 -4.98
N THR A 327 3.39 -10.55 -3.94
CA THR A 327 3.53 -9.87 -2.65
C THR A 327 4.61 -8.78 -2.74
N LEU A 328 4.70 -7.92 -1.73
CA LEU A 328 5.76 -6.89 -1.69
C LEU A 328 7.16 -7.51 -1.65
N ALA A 329 7.35 -8.58 -0.88
CA ALA A 329 8.63 -9.29 -0.81
C ALA A 329 8.98 -10.01 -2.14
N GLU A 330 7.99 -10.55 -2.86
CA GLU A 330 8.20 -11.11 -4.21
C GLU A 330 8.57 -10.02 -5.21
N PHE A 331 7.91 -8.87 -5.15
CA PHE A 331 8.21 -7.74 -6.02
C PHE A 331 9.60 -7.15 -5.76
N TYR A 332 10.04 -7.09 -4.50
CA TYR A 332 11.42 -6.70 -4.18
C TYR A 332 12.46 -7.61 -4.87
N LYS A 333 12.25 -8.92 -4.83
CA LYS A 333 13.14 -9.89 -5.52
C LYS A 333 13.09 -9.71 -7.05
N TYR A 334 11.95 -9.31 -7.58
CA TYR A 334 11.79 -9.03 -9.00
C TYR A 334 12.55 -7.75 -9.42
N LYS A 335 12.70 -6.77 -8.52
CA LYS A 335 13.37 -5.47 -8.76
C LYS A 335 14.90 -5.56 -8.63
N LYS A 336 15.43 -6.54 -7.87
CA LYS A 336 16.86 -6.87 -7.76
C LYS A 336 17.33 -7.72 -8.93
#